data_2e0408df8436857426cab25e359272d0
#
_entry.id   2e0408df8436857426cab25e359272d0
#
_cell.length_a   1.000
_cell.length_b   1.000
_cell.length_c   1.000
_cell.angle_alpha   90.00
_cell.angle_beta   90.00
_cell.angle_gamma   90.00
#
_symmetry.space_group_name_H-M   'P 1'
#
loop_
_entity.id
_entity.type
_entity.pdbx_description
1 polymer ?
#
loop_
_entity_poly.entity_id
_entity_poly.type
_entity_poly.pdbx_seq_one_letter_code
_entity_poly.pdbx_strand_id
1 'polypeptide(L)'
;MPDPLDAADLRARVQDCVDTELAAQSEVLAEVGPDAQALLSAVASLLSGGKRLRAAFLFWGYRAAGQPDSPALIRLATAMEFFQAAALIHDDVMDDSDTRRGLPAAHRVLAARHNSEAWAGDADRFGVAGAILAGNLCLNWTEELFSTCGLPADHLARARPVFDRMRTQLMGGQFLDVVESARPWAGLPTEERLERARRVIRFKSAKYTIEHPLLIGATAGGAGADDLTALSRYGLDLGHAFQLRDDLLGVFGDPASTGKPAGDDLREGKRTVLIAHTLAGTDERGRELVETGLGRPDLDEDGVATLREVIVASGAVDAVEAEIAQLADAARLALKSTSGLEAAPVDVLDELIDFSTARSS
;
A
#
# COMPACT_ATOMS: atom_id res chain seq x y z
N MET A 1 15.54 18.07 -7.17
CA MET A 1 14.37 18.28 -8.06
C MET A 1 13.16 18.48 -7.18
N PRO A 2 12.15 19.25 -7.57
CA PRO A 2 10.88 19.25 -6.82
C PRO A 2 10.34 17.81 -6.75
N ASP A 3 9.67 17.49 -5.65
CA ASP A 3 9.08 16.16 -5.45
C ASP A 3 7.97 15.94 -6.50
N PRO A 4 8.03 14.90 -7.35
CA PRO A 4 7.03 14.67 -8.39
C PRO A 4 5.61 14.44 -7.82
N LEU A 5 5.48 14.06 -6.55
CA LEU A 5 4.20 13.97 -5.86
C LEU A 5 3.61 15.34 -5.49
N ASP A 6 4.42 16.41 -5.45
CA ASP A 6 3.96 17.78 -5.23
C ASP A 6 3.67 18.54 -6.54
N ALA A 7 3.91 17.90 -7.68
CA ALA A 7 3.50 18.49 -8.94
C ALA A 7 1.99 18.77 -8.93
N ALA A 8 1.57 19.96 -9.35
CA ALA A 8 0.20 20.47 -9.27
C ALA A 8 -0.37 20.63 -7.84
N ASP A 9 0.47 20.80 -6.81
CA ASP A 9 0.07 20.89 -5.40
C ASP A 9 -0.81 19.71 -4.93
N LEU A 10 -0.59 18.55 -5.53
CA LEU A 10 -1.51 17.42 -5.44
C LEU A 10 -1.70 16.94 -3.99
N ARG A 11 -0.62 16.86 -3.20
CA ARG A 11 -0.71 16.42 -1.81
C ARG A 11 -1.58 17.35 -0.96
N ALA A 12 -1.39 18.65 -1.07
CA ALA A 12 -2.18 19.63 -0.33
C ALA A 12 -3.66 19.57 -0.74
N ARG A 13 -3.93 19.54 -2.04
CA ARG A 13 -5.31 19.47 -2.58
C ARG A 13 -6.05 18.18 -2.20
N VAL A 14 -5.35 17.06 -2.18
CA VAL A 14 -5.92 15.79 -1.70
C VAL A 14 -6.17 15.84 -0.20
N GLN A 15 -5.25 16.45 0.61
CA GLN A 15 -5.47 16.62 2.04
C GLN A 15 -6.68 17.51 2.32
N ASP A 16 -6.82 18.65 1.67
CA ASP A 16 -7.98 19.53 1.80
C ASP A 16 -9.29 18.81 1.46
N CYS A 17 -9.26 17.94 0.44
CA CYS A 17 -10.42 17.12 0.09
C CYS A 17 -10.70 16.05 1.16
N VAL A 18 -9.68 15.38 1.70
CA VAL A 18 -9.82 14.45 2.84
C VAL A 18 -10.48 15.14 4.02
N ASP A 19 -9.99 16.33 4.40
CA ASP A 19 -10.51 17.07 5.55
C ASP A 19 -11.97 17.49 5.35
N THR A 20 -12.32 17.89 4.12
CA THR A 20 -13.71 18.23 3.74
C THR A 20 -14.63 17.01 3.86
N GLU A 21 -14.22 15.85 3.32
CA GLU A 21 -15.02 14.63 3.39
C GLU A 21 -15.16 14.12 4.83
N LEU A 22 -14.10 14.16 5.64
CA LEU A 22 -14.15 13.79 7.05
C LEU A 22 -15.08 14.70 7.84
N ALA A 23 -15.11 16.01 7.55
CA ALA A 23 -16.05 16.94 8.17
C ALA A 23 -17.51 16.59 7.83
N ALA A 24 -17.80 16.29 6.55
CA ALA A 24 -19.15 15.86 6.14
C ALA A 24 -19.56 14.55 6.83
N GLN A 25 -18.68 13.57 6.91
CA GLN A 25 -18.94 12.28 7.57
C GLN A 25 -19.08 12.43 9.10
N SER A 26 -18.42 13.43 9.71
CA SER A 26 -18.61 13.78 11.12
C SER A 26 -20.05 14.22 11.42
N GLU A 27 -20.67 15.00 10.52
CA GLU A 27 -22.06 15.41 10.67
C GLU A 27 -23.01 14.19 10.63
N VAL A 28 -22.78 13.26 9.68
CA VAL A 28 -23.59 12.02 9.58
C VAL A 28 -23.44 11.15 10.83
N LEU A 29 -22.19 10.98 11.33
CA LEU A 29 -21.96 10.18 12.54
C LEU A 29 -22.47 10.86 13.81
N ALA A 30 -22.58 12.18 13.84
CA ALA A 30 -23.16 12.90 14.97
C ALA A 30 -24.65 12.56 15.19
N GLU A 31 -25.38 12.22 14.13
CA GLU A 31 -26.78 11.74 14.22
C GLU A 31 -26.86 10.37 14.92
N VAL A 32 -25.82 9.53 14.80
CA VAL A 32 -25.74 8.22 15.48
C VAL A 32 -25.46 8.39 16.97
N GLY A 33 -24.63 9.39 17.32
CA GLY A 33 -24.30 9.73 18.70
C GLY A 33 -22.80 10.01 18.90
N PRO A 34 -22.43 10.59 20.06
CA PRO A 34 -21.06 11.05 20.31
C PRO A 34 -20.03 9.91 20.30
N ASP A 35 -20.41 8.70 20.64
CA ASP A 35 -19.50 7.56 20.68
C ASP A 35 -19.03 7.14 19.28
N ALA A 36 -19.86 7.35 18.26
CA ALA A 36 -19.50 7.04 16.87
C ALA A 36 -18.35 7.91 16.34
N GLN A 37 -18.12 9.09 16.93
CA GLN A 37 -16.99 9.98 16.57
C GLN A 37 -15.61 9.34 16.82
N ALA A 38 -15.50 8.34 17.69
CA ALA A 38 -14.25 7.63 17.89
C ALA A 38 -13.78 6.87 16.65
N LEU A 39 -14.70 6.35 15.84
CA LEU A 39 -14.37 5.69 14.56
C LEU A 39 -13.80 6.69 13.57
N LEU A 40 -14.42 7.88 13.47
CA LEU A 40 -13.95 8.96 12.62
C LEU A 40 -12.54 9.44 13.05
N SER A 41 -12.31 9.59 14.35
CA SER A 41 -11.02 10.03 14.89
C SER A 41 -9.90 9.06 14.56
N ALA A 42 -10.16 7.74 14.63
CA ALA A 42 -9.19 6.71 14.25
C ALA A 42 -8.84 6.78 12.75
N VAL A 43 -9.83 7.00 11.88
CA VAL A 43 -9.62 7.19 10.43
C VAL A 43 -8.88 8.49 10.14
N ALA A 44 -9.28 9.61 10.77
CA ALA A 44 -8.66 10.93 10.56
C ALA A 44 -7.17 10.92 10.93
N SER A 45 -6.80 10.27 12.05
CA SER A 45 -5.40 10.12 12.45
C SER A 45 -4.56 9.45 11.35
N LEU A 46 -5.06 8.39 10.73
CA LEU A 46 -4.35 7.69 9.64
C LEU A 46 -4.29 8.52 8.35
N LEU A 47 -5.31 9.32 8.07
CA LEU A 47 -5.41 10.16 6.87
C LEU A 47 -4.74 11.54 7.03
N SER A 48 -4.21 11.89 8.21
CA SER A 48 -3.55 13.18 8.47
C SER A 48 -2.21 13.37 7.77
N GLY A 49 -1.74 12.40 6.98
CA GLY A 49 -0.46 12.47 6.28
C GLY A 49 -0.33 11.35 5.25
N GLY A 50 0.86 11.25 4.67
CA GLY A 50 1.19 10.22 3.69
C GLY A 50 1.60 10.79 2.34
N LYS A 51 2.28 9.97 1.55
CA LYS A 51 2.86 10.36 0.25
C LYS A 51 1.81 10.55 -0.86
N ARG A 52 0.57 10.14 -0.64
CA ARG A 52 -0.56 10.24 -1.59
C ARG A 52 -0.28 9.58 -2.95
N LEU A 53 0.49 8.50 -2.94
CA LEU A 53 1.00 7.86 -4.15
C LEU A 53 -0.13 7.32 -5.05
N ARG A 54 -1.16 6.71 -4.46
CA ARG A 54 -2.31 6.16 -5.20
C ARG A 54 -3.14 7.26 -5.87
N ALA A 55 -3.35 8.34 -5.14
CA ALA A 55 -4.00 9.52 -5.67
C ALA A 55 -3.20 10.12 -6.84
N ALA A 56 -1.86 10.17 -6.72
CA ALA A 56 -0.98 10.66 -7.76
C ALA A 56 -1.05 9.82 -9.03
N PHE A 57 -0.96 8.50 -8.94
CA PHE A 57 -1.06 7.63 -10.13
C PHE A 57 -2.43 7.74 -10.82
N LEU A 58 -3.53 7.83 -10.06
CA LEU A 58 -4.84 8.05 -10.64
C LEU A 58 -4.92 9.41 -11.34
N PHE A 59 -4.47 10.47 -10.67
CA PHE A 59 -4.47 11.83 -11.20
C PHE A 59 -3.67 11.91 -12.50
N TRP A 60 -2.42 11.44 -12.49
CA TRP A 60 -1.55 11.53 -13.68
C TRP A 60 -2.00 10.58 -14.79
N GLY A 61 -2.61 9.44 -14.49
CA GLY A 61 -3.24 8.59 -15.50
C GLY A 61 -4.37 9.29 -16.26
N TYR A 62 -5.24 10.01 -15.56
CA TYR A 62 -6.31 10.78 -16.15
C TYR A 62 -5.79 11.96 -16.98
N ARG A 63 -4.78 12.66 -16.44
CA ARG A 63 -4.11 13.76 -17.13
C ARG A 63 -3.37 13.29 -18.39
N ALA A 64 -2.70 12.15 -18.34
CA ALA A 64 -2.01 11.55 -19.47
C ALA A 64 -2.97 11.21 -20.63
N ALA A 65 -4.22 10.85 -20.32
CA ALA A 65 -5.26 10.65 -21.32
C ALA A 65 -5.84 11.96 -21.91
N GLY A 66 -5.19 13.12 -21.70
CA GLY A 66 -5.55 14.41 -22.28
C GLY A 66 -6.69 15.14 -21.56
N GLN A 67 -7.12 14.67 -20.41
CA GLN A 67 -8.22 15.31 -19.67
C GLN A 67 -7.73 16.45 -18.78
N PRO A 68 -8.55 17.51 -18.57
CA PRO A 68 -8.15 18.66 -17.76
C PRO A 68 -8.10 18.32 -16.27
N ASP A 69 -7.31 19.09 -15.52
CA ASP A 69 -7.36 19.12 -14.07
C ASP A 69 -8.68 19.72 -13.57
N SER A 70 -9.22 19.18 -12.49
CA SER A 70 -10.46 19.66 -11.89
C SER A 70 -10.62 19.23 -10.43
N PRO A 71 -11.45 19.93 -9.63
CA PRO A 71 -11.82 19.48 -8.28
C PRO A 71 -12.48 18.09 -8.28
N ALA A 72 -13.21 17.74 -9.33
CA ALA A 72 -13.82 16.41 -9.48
C ALA A 72 -12.78 15.29 -9.62
N LEU A 73 -11.68 15.55 -10.32
CA LEU A 73 -10.55 14.61 -10.43
C LEU A 73 -9.84 14.45 -9.08
N ILE A 74 -9.62 15.53 -8.33
CA ILE A 74 -9.05 15.45 -6.98
C ILE A 74 -9.94 14.60 -6.07
N ARG A 75 -11.24 14.79 -6.13
CA ARG A 75 -12.19 14.02 -5.34
C ARG A 75 -12.17 12.53 -5.69
N LEU A 76 -12.06 12.18 -6.98
CA LEU A 76 -11.87 10.80 -7.43
C LEU A 76 -10.52 10.22 -6.93
N ALA A 77 -9.44 10.99 -7.01
CA ALA A 77 -8.13 10.59 -6.51
C ALA A 77 -8.13 10.38 -4.99
N THR A 78 -8.87 11.23 -4.24
CA THR A 78 -9.05 11.11 -2.79
C THR A 78 -9.75 9.80 -2.40
N ALA A 79 -10.63 9.24 -3.23
CA ALA A 79 -11.23 7.92 -2.99
C ALA A 79 -10.16 6.83 -2.79
N MET A 80 -9.01 6.92 -3.46
CA MET A 80 -7.91 5.96 -3.31
C MET A 80 -7.25 6.05 -1.93
N GLU A 81 -7.26 7.21 -1.30
CA GLU A 81 -6.69 7.40 0.03
C GLU A 81 -7.61 6.80 1.12
N PHE A 82 -8.93 6.94 0.97
CA PHE A 82 -9.88 6.25 1.85
C PHE A 82 -9.80 4.73 1.68
N PHE A 83 -9.64 4.24 0.44
CA PHE A 83 -9.42 2.83 0.19
C PHE A 83 -8.13 2.32 0.84
N GLN A 84 -7.05 3.12 0.76
CA GLN A 84 -5.80 2.84 1.46
C GLN A 84 -5.99 2.80 2.98
N ALA A 85 -6.74 3.74 3.54
CA ALA A 85 -7.01 3.76 4.98
C ALA A 85 -7.75 2.48 5.43
N ALA A 86 -8.75 2.04 4.67
CA ALA A 86 -9.41 0.75 4.93
C ALA A 86 -8.44 -0.43 4.91
N ALA A 87 -7.60 -0.49 3.87
CA ALA A 87 -6.61 -1.56 3.72
C ALA A 87 -5.63 -1.59 4.90
N LEU A 88 -5.11 -0.44 5.34
CA LEU A 88 -4.17 -0.35 6.45
C LEU A 88 -4.82 -0.68 7.80
N ILE A 89 -6.04 -0.17 8.07
CA ILE A 89 -6.74 -0.47 9.32
C ILE A 89 -7.04 -1.96 9.46
N HIS A 90 -7.45 -2.61 8.37
CA HIS A 90 -7.73 -4.05 8.40
C HIS A 90 -6.44 -4.88 8.44
N ASP A 91 -5.38 -4.45 7.75
CA ASP A 91 -4.05 -5.08 7.78
C ASP A 91 -3.48 -5.08 9.21
N ASP A 92 -3.51 -3.93 9.90
CA ASP A 92 -3.06 -3.81 11.29
C ASP A 92 -3.79 -4.75 12.26
N VAL A 93 -5.09 -5.01 12.02
CA VAL A 93 -5.85 -6.00 12.80
C VAL A 93 -5.44 -7.43 12.47
N MET A 94 -5.20 -7.73 11.19
CA MET A 94 -4.81 -9.09 10.74
C MET A 94 -3.40 -9.45 11.16
N ASP A 95 -2.48 -8.47 11.15
CA ASP A 95 -1.07 -8.65 11.51
C ASP A 95 -0.81 -8.42 13.01
N ASP A 96 -1.84 -8.03 13.79
CA ASP A 96 -1.75 -7.63 15.21
C ASP A 96 -0.69 -6.52 15.45
N SER A 97 -0.56 -5.59 14.50
CA SER A 97 0.43 -4.52 14.54
C SER A 97 0.08 -3.46 15.59
N ASP A 98 1.00 -3.14 16.50
CA ASP A 98 0.76 -2.13 17.54
C ASP A 98 0.76 -0.71 17.00
N THR A 99 1.53 -0.44 15.95
CA THR A 99 1.78 0.92 15.44
C THR A 99 1.67 1.01 13.92
N ARG A 100 1.24 2.17 13.45
CA ARG A 100 1.23 2.54 12.03
C ARG A 100 1.72 3.99 11.86
N ARG A 101 2.76 4.19 11.05
CA ARG A 101 3.38 5.53 10.82
C ARG A 101 3.83 6.22 12.12
N GLY A 102 4.35 5.48 13.08
CA GLY A 102 4.78 6.01 14.38
C GLY A 102 3.64 6.35 15.35
N LEU A 103 2.39 6.10 14.98
CA LEU A 103 1.21 6.27 15.84
C LEU A 103 0.63 4.90 16.22
N PRO A 104 -0.10 4.79 17.34
CA PRO A 104 -0.81 3.55 17.66
C PRO A 104 -1.80 3.17 16.55
N ALA A 105 -1.88 1.88 16.21
CA ALA A 105 -2.85 1.34 15.26
C ALA A 105 -4.30 1.58 15.74
N ALA A 106 -5.26 1.65 14.81
CA ALA A 106 -6.65 2.00 15.11
C ALA A 106 -7.28 1.12 16.21
N HIS A 107 -7.01 -0.19 16.18
CA HIS A 107 -7.52 -1.12 17.21
C HIS A 107 -6.89 -0.86 18.58
N ARG A 108 -5.62 -0.45 18.65
CA ARG A 108 -4.95 -0.10 19.90
C ARG A 108 -5.48 1.22 20.48
N VAL A 109 -5.76 2.21 19.62
CA VAL A 109 -6.40 3.48 20.04
C VAL A 109 -7.77 3.22 20.67
N LEU A 110 -8.59 2.39 20.04
CA LEU A 110 -9.94 2.08 20.53
C LEU A 110 -9.92 1.21 21.79
N ALA A 111 -8.97 0.27 21.89
CA ALA A 111 -8.75 -0.50 23.13
C ALA A 111 -8.32 0.40 24.30
N ALA A 112 -7.43 1.37 24.06
CA ALA A 112 -7.01 2.34 25.06
C ALA A 112 -8.18 3.21 25.54
N ARG A 113 -9.08 3.63 24.63
CA ARG A 113 -10.31 4.32 25.01
C ARG A 113 -11.21 3.47 25.92
N HIS A 114 -11.43 2.20 25.56
CA HIS A 114 -12.22 1.27 26.40
C HIS A 114 -11.67 1.22 27.82
N ASN A 115 -10.34 1.12 27.98
CA ASN A 115 -9.69 1.10 29.28
C ASN A 115 -9.83 2.42 30.05
N SER A 116 -9.66 3.57 29.36
CA SER A 116 -9.76 4.90 29.98
C SER A 116 -11.16 5.23 30.49
N GLU A 117 -12.20 4.72 29.80
CA GLU A 117 -13.60 4.87 30.20
C GLU A 117 -14.04 3.81 31.22
N ALA A 118 -13.15 2.90 31.60
CA ALA A 118 -13.46 1.79 32.51
C ALA A 118 -14.68 0.95 32.10
N TRP A 119 -14.86 0.73 30.80
CA TRP A 119 -15.98 -0.06 30.26
C TRP A 119 -15.81 -1.55 30.60
N ALA A 120 -16.90 -2.28 30.67
CA ALA A 120 -16.90 -3.71 30.93
C ALA A 120 -16.48 -4.53 29.72
N GLY A 121 -15.77 -5.63 29.94
CA GLY A 121 -15.39 -6.58 28.91
C GLY A 121 -13.92 -6.50 28.52
N ASP A 122 -13.58 -7.13 27.40
CA ASP A 122 -12.23 -7.22 26.85
C ASP A 122 -11.95 -6.00 25.96
N ALA A 123 -10.95 -5.20 26.34
CA ALA A 123 -10.56 -3.99 25.63
C ALA A 123 -9.96 -4.27 24.24
N ASP A 124 -9.14 -5.33 24.10
CA ASP A 124 -8.52 -5.66 22.81
C ASP A 124 -9.59 -6.12 21.82
N ARG A 125 -10.53 -6.95 22.26
CA ARG A 125 -11.68 -7.34 21.44
C ARG A 125 -12.55 -6.16 21.02
N PHE A 126 -12.77 -5.20 21.94
CA PHE A 126 -13.48 -3.96 21.61
C PHE A 126 -12.71 -3.16 20.55
N GLY A 127 -11.40 -3.03 20.71
CA GLY A 127 -10.51 -2.34 19.77
C GLY A 127 -10.57 -2.96 18.37
N VAL A 128 -10.45 -4.28 18.28
CA VAL A 128 -10.58 -5.04 17.01
C VAL A 128 -11.95 -4.80 16.36
N ALA A 129 -13.04 -4.90 17.11
CA ALA A 129 -14.38 -4.68 16.57
C ALA A 129 -14.55 -3.25 16.03
N GLY A 130 -14.04 -2.25 16.76
CA GLY A 130 -14.08 -0.85 16.33
C GLY A 130 -13.23 -0.60 15.08
N ALA A 131 -12.03 -1.18 14.99
CA ALA A 131 -11.16 -1.05 13.82
C ALA A 131 -11.78 -1.69 12.57
N ILE A 132 -12.42 -2.86 12.69
CA ILE A 132 -13.17 -3.46 11.58
C ILE A 132 -14.26 -2.49 11.08
N LEU A 133 -15.00 -1.85 11.98
CA LEU A 133 -16.02 -0.88 11.60
C LEU A 133 -15.43 0.39 10.97
N ALA A 134 -14.32 0.90 11.49
CA ALA A 134 -13.63 2.06 10.92
C ALA A 134 -13.12 1.77 9.49
N GLY A 135 -12.53 0.59 9.26
CA GLY A 135 -12.14 0.15 7.92
C GLY A 135 -13.32 0.01 6.96
N ASN A 136 -14.47 -0.53 7.44
CA ASN A 136 -15.68 -0.64 6.64
C ASN A 136 -16.27 0.74 6.29
N LEU A 137 -16.21 1.74 7.19
CA LEU A 137 -16.58 3.11 6.86
C LEU A 137 -15.71 3.67 5.73
N CYS A 138 -14.40 3.46 5.80
CA CYS A 138 -13.49 3.87 4.73
C CYS A 138 -13.83 3.22 3.38
N LEU A 139 -14.22 1.94 3.34
CA LEU A 139 -14.68 1.28 2.10
C LEU A 139 -15.97 1.91 1.56
N ASN A 140 -16.93 2.24 2.44
CA ASN A 140 -18.17 2.89 2.04
C ASN A 140 -17.89 4.30 1.49
N TRP A 141 -17.07 5.10 2.17
CA TRP A 141 -16.70 6.44 1.73
C TRP A 141 -15.89 6.43 0.43
N THR A 142 -15.09 5.38 0.21
CA THR A 142 -14.41 5.17 -1.08
C THR A 142 -15.41 5.03 -2.23
N GLU A 143 -16.45 4.24 -2.05
CA GLU A 143 -17.52 4.06 -3.06
C GLU A 143 -18.32 5.34 -3.27
N GLU A 144 -18.66 6.04 -2.18
CA GLU A 144 -19.36 7.33 -2.22
C GLU A 144 -18.55 8.36 -3.01
N LEU A 145 -17.26 8.53 -2.68
CA LEU A 145 -16.36 9.45 -3.38
C LEU A 145 -16.21 9.08 -4.86
N PHE A 146 -16.04 7.80 -5.20
CA PHE A 146 -15.95 7.35 -6.57
C PHE A 146 -17.22 7.70 -7.37
N SER A 147 -18.40 7.42 -6.81
CA SER A 147 -19.66 7.58 -7.52
C SER A 147 -20.15 9.03 -7.58
N THR A 148 -19.74 9.88 -6.62
CA THR A 148 -20.21 11.27 -6.47
C THR A 148 -19.12 12.32 -6.69
N CYS A 149 -17.96 11.96 -7.26
CA CYS A 149 -16.83 12.88 -7.44
C CYS A 149 -17.13 14.09 -8.33
N GLY A 150 -18.12 13.99 -9.22
CA GLY A 150 -18.51 15.06 -10.12
C GLY A 150 -17.90 14.99 -11.53
N LEU A 151 -17.14 13.93 -11.86
CA LEU A 151 -16.73 13.65 -13.22
C LEU A 151 -17.93 13.25 -14.09
N PRO A 152 -17.86 13.41 -15.43
CA PRO A 152 -18.90 12.95 -16.35
C PRO A 152 -19.22 11.46 -16.16
N ALA A 153 -20.50 11.11 -16.25
CA ALA A 153 -20.98 9.74 -15.98
C ALA A 153 -20.32 8.68 -16.90
N ASP A 154 -20.01 9.04 -18.14
CA ASP A 154 -19.32 8.16 -19.09
C ASP A 154 -17.84 7.92 -18.71
N HIS A 155 -17.16 8.92 -18.08
CA HIS A 155 -15.82 8.73 -17.52
C HIS A 155 -15.84 7.70 -16.38
N LEU A 156 -16.80 7.84 -15.46
CA LEU A 156 -16.95 6.91 -14.34
C LEU A 156 -17.36 5.51 -14.82
N ALA A 157 -18.24 5.42 -15.82
CA ALA A 157 -18.64 4.15 -16.42
C ALA A 157 -17.46 3.40 -17.05
N ARG A 158 -16.52 4.12 -17.71
CA ARG A 158 -15.29 3.51 -18.26
C ARG A 158 -14.36 3.01 -17.15
N ALA A 159 -14.18 3.77 -16.07
CA ALA A 159 -13.30 3.43 -14.97
C ALA A 159 -13.84 2.31 -14.06
N ARG A 160 -15.15 2.17 -13.94
CA ARG A 160 -15.83 1.27 -13.02
C ARG A 160 -15.32 -0.18 -13.04
N PRO A 161 -15.14 -0.84 -14.20
CA PRO A 161 -14.65 -2.22 -14.24
C PRO A 161 -13.25 -2.39 -13.64
N VAL A 162 -12.37 -1.40 -13.80
CA VAL A 162 -11.01 -1.42 -13.21
C VAL A 162 -11.08 -1.22 -11.70
N PHE A 163 -11.89 -0.27 -11.24
CA PHE A 163 -12.12 0.01 -9.82
C PHE A 163 -12.67 -1.21 -9.08
N ASP A 164 -13.70 -1.86 -9.61
CA ASP A 164 -14.29 -3.06 -9.01
C ASP A 164 -13.30 -4.24 -8.98
N ARG A 165 -12.51 -4.41 -10.06
CA ARG A 165 -11.46 -5.43 -10.12
C ARG A 165 -10.37 -5.18 -9.07
N MET A 166 -9.93 -3.92 -8.90
CA MET A 166 -8.95 -3.54 -7.88
C MET A 166 -9.41 -3.96 -6.49
N ARG A 167 -10.63 -3.60 -6.13
CA ARG A 167 -11.22 -3.91 -4.81
C ARG A 167 -11.23 -5.41 -4.53
N THR A 168 -11.70 -6.19 -5.50
CA THR A 168 -11.76 -7.66 -5.37
C THR A 168 -10.37 -8.28 -5.31
N GLN A 169 -9.44 -7.84 -6.17
CA GLN A 169 -8.10 -8.42 -6.23
C GLN A 169 -7.25 -8.08 -5.02
N LEU A 170 -7.44 -6.89 -4.41
CA LEU A 170 -6.77 -6.56 -3.16
C LEU A 170 -7.21 -7.48 -2.01
N MET A 171 -8.52 -7.74 -1.86
CA MET A 171 -9.00 -8.66 -0.81
C MET A 171 -8.43 -10.06 -1.00
N GLY A 172 -8.39 -10.56 -2.25
CA GLY A 172 -7.72 -11.82 -2.56
C GLY A 172 -6.22 -11.80 -2.28
N GLY A 173 -5.54 -10.70 -2.62
CA GLY A 173 -4.11 -10.50 -2.36
C GLY A 173 -3.78 -10.48 -0.87
N GLN A 174 -4.58 -9.80 -0.07
CA GLN A 174 -4.45 -9.78 1.39
C GLN A 174 -4.66 -11.18 2.00
N PHE A 175 -5.64 -11.93 1.50
CA PHE A 175 -5.84 -13.30 1.95
C PHE A 175 -4.68 -14.22 1.57
N LEU A 176 -4.07 -14.03 0.39
CA LEU A 176 -2.85 -14.76 0.01
C LEU A 176 -1.70 -14.51 0.98
N ASP A 177 -1.52 -13.27 1.43
CA ASP A 177 -0.49 -12.92 2.40
C ASP A 177 -0.70 -13.63 3.74
N VAL A 178 -1.93 -13.61 4.27
CA VAL A 178 -2.29 -14.37 5.48
C VAL A 178 -2.03 -15.87 5.29
N VAL A 179 -2.35 -16.44 4.13
CA VAL A 179 -2.09 -17.85 3.83
C VAL A 179 -0.59 -18.15 3.79
N GLU A 180 0.20 -17.30 3.14
CA GLU A 180 1.66 -17.50 3.05
C GLU A 180 2.36 -17.34 4.40
N SER A 181 1.90 -16.43 5.26
CA SER A 181 2.40 -16.30 6.64
C SER A 181 2.16 -17.57 7.47
N ALA A 182 1.02 -18.25 7.26
CA ALA A 182 0.66 -19.48 7.97
C ALA A 182 1.28 -20.75 7.34
N ARG A 183 1.66 -20.71 6.05
CA ARG A 183 2.10 -21.90 5.30
C ARG A 183 3.61 -22.12 5.46
N PRO A 184 4.07 -23.33 5.82
CA PRO A 184 5.50 -23.61 5.92
C PRO A 184 6.19 -23.53 4.56
N TRP A 185 7.41 -22.98 4.55
CA TRP A 185 8.29 -22.91 3.38
C TRP A 185 9.42 -23.94 3.42
N ALA A 186 9.54 -24.67 4.53
CA ALA A 186 10.53 -25.73 4.66
C ALA A 186 10.37 -26.79 3.54
N GLY A 187 11.48 -27.16 2.92
CA GLY A 187 11.48 -28.16 1.85
C GLY A 187 10.96 -27.69 0.47
N LEU A 188 10.43 -26.46 0.34
CA LEU A 188 10.02 -25.95 -0.96
C LEU A 188 11.21 -25.59 -1.85
N PRO A 189 11.14 -25.84 -3.18
CA PRO A 189 12.10 -25.31 -4.13
C PRO A 189 12.14 -23.78 -4.10
N THR A 190 13.30 -23.16 -4.36
CA THR A 190 13.48 -21.72 -4.40
C THR A 190 12.53 -21.04 -5.40
N GLU A 191 12.36 -21.62 -6.58
CA GLU A 191 11.47 -21.10 -7.61
C GLU A 191 10.02 -20.99 -7.13
N GLU A 192 9.55 -22.01 -6.40
CA GLU A 192 8.20 -21.99 -5.85
C GLU A 192 8.04 -20.95 -4.75
N ARG A 193 9.05 -20.74 -3.88
CA ARG A 193 9.07 -19.67 -2.88
C ARG A 193 8.99 -18.29 -3.54
N LEU A 194 9.79 -18.06 -4.57
CA LEU A 194 9.81 -16.80 -5.34
C LEU A 194 8.46 -16.57 -6.05
N GLU A 195 7.90 -17.59 -6.70
CA GLU A 195 6.59 -17.46 -7.35
C GLU A 195 5.50 -17.07 -6.36
N ARG A 196 5.47 -17.69 -5.18
CA ARG A 196 4.49 -17.40 -4.12
C ARG A 196 4.65 -15.97 -3.59
N ALA A 197 5.88 -15.54 -3.26
CA ALA A 197 6.15 -14.19 -2.79
C ALA A 197 5.78 -13.14 -3.85
N ARG A 198 6.17 -13.33 -5.10
CA ARG A 198 5.81 -12.43 -6.20
C ARG A 198 4.31 -12.38 -6.47
N ARG A 199 3.58 -13.47 -6.21
CA ARG A 199 2.12 -13.49 -6.32
C ARG A 199 1.46 -12.62 -5.25
N VAL A 200 1.96 -12.66 -4.01
CA VAL A 200 1.52 -11.74 -2.94
C VAL A 200 1.81 -10.30 -3.34
N ILE A 201 3.04 -9.97 -3.72
CA ILE A 201 3.43 -8.64 -4.21
C ILE A 201 2.47 -8.15 -5.30
N ARG A 202 2.22 -8.99 -6.29
CA ARG A 202 1.36 -8.63 -7.43
C ARG A 202 -0.05 -8.20 -7.00
N PHE A 203 -0.70 -8.95 -6.11
CA PHE A 203 -2.11 -8.74 -5.79
C PHE A 203 -2.34 -7.91 -4.52
N LYS A 204 -1.47 -8.01 -3.51
CA LYS A 204 -1.57 -7.19 -2.28
C LYS A 204 -1.02 -5.78 -2.50
N SER A 205 0.01 -5.59 -3.34
CA SER A 205 0.75 -4.33 -3.44
C SER A 205 0.75 -3.71 -4.83
N ALA A 206 1.39 -4.33 -5.83
CA ALA A 206 1.69 -3.73 -7.13
C ALA A 206 0.44 -3.24 -7.86
N LYS A 207 -0.57 -4.10 -7.97
CA LYS A 207 -1.81 -3.78 -8.66
C LYS A 207 -2.57 -2.64 -7.99
N TYR A 208 -2.71 -2.70 -6.69
CA TYR A 208 -3.56 -1.75 -5.99
C TYR A 208 -2.85 -0.43 -5.67
N THR A 209 -1.52 -0.44 -5.57
CA THR A 209 -0.75 0.77 -5.26
C THR A 209 -0.49 1.62 -6.50
N ILE A 210 -0.22 0.99 -7.64
CA ILE A 210 0.23 1.68 -8.85
C ILE A 210 -0.63 1.34 -10.07
N GLU A 211 -0.69 0.06 -10.49
CA GLU A 211 -1.34 -0.33 -11.74
C GLU A 211 -2.81 0.11 -11.81
N HIS A 212 -3.63 -0.30 -10.84
CA HIS A 212 -5.05 -0.01 -10.90
C HIS A 212 -5.39 1.48 -10.71
N PRO A 213 -4.80 2.23 -9.74
CA PRO A 213 -5.02 3.67 -9.67
C PRO A 213 -4.69 4.38 -10.98
N LEU A 214 -3.55 4.06 -11.60
CA LEU A 214 -3.14 4.60 -12.90
C LEU A 214 -4.16 4.26 -13.99
N LEU A 215 -4.57 2.99 -14.09
CA LEU A 215 -5.55 2.54 -15.07
C LEU A 215 -6.96 3.11 -14.83
N ILE A 216 -7.38 3.31 -13.57
CA ILE A 216 -8.66 3.98 -13.27
C ILE A 216 -8.65 5.38 -13.86
N GLY A 217 -7.57 6.15 -13.63
CA GLY A 217 -7.42 7.48 -14.19
C GLY A 217 -7.37 7.48 -15.72
N ALA A 218 -6.49 6.69 -16.32
CA ALA A 218 -6.30 6.61 -17.76
C ALA A 218 -7.58 6.12 -18.49
N THR A 219 -8.26 5.11 -17.95
CA THR A 219 -9.51 4.58 -18.52
C THR A 219 -10.64 5.60 -18.39
N ALA A 220 -10.78 6.28 -17.25
CA ALA A 220 -11.72 7.38 -17.08
C ALA A 220 -11.48 8.47 -18.12
N GLY A 221 -10.21 8.83 -18.35
CA GLY A 221 -9.80 9.82 -19.34
C GLY A 221 -10.00 9.40 -20.79
N GLY A 222 -10.22 8.10 -21.07
CA GLY A 222 -10.46 7.58 -22.40
C GLY A 222 -9.19 7.20 -23.17
N ALA A 223 -8.11 6.83 -22.49
CA ALA A 223 -6.88 6.33 -23.11
C ALA A 223 -7.16 5.11 -24.02
N GLY A 224 -6.40 5.00 -25.11
CA GLY A 224 -6.51 3.91 -26.07
C GLY A 224 -6.05 2.55 -25.51
N ALA A 225 -6.49 1.46 -26.15
CA ALA A 225 -6.22 0.10 -25.66
C ALA A 225 -4.71 -0.23 -25.60
N ASP A 226 -3.92 0.25 -26.56
CA ASP A 226 -2.48 0.03 -26.61
C ASP A 226 -1.78 0.77 -25.48
N ASP A 227 -2.15 2.04 -25.22
CA ASP A 227 -1.64 2.84 -24.12
C ASP A 227 -2.04 2.24 -22.76
N LEU A 228 -3.28 1.77 -22.60
CA LEU A 228 -3.71 1.07 -21.38
C LEU A 228 -2.90 -0.20 -21.14
N THR A 229 -2.52 -0.93 -22.19
CA THR A 229 -1.66 -2.11 -22.10
C THR A 229 -0.24 -1.72 -21.65
N ALA A 230 0.31 -0.64 -22.20
CA ALA A 230 1.61 -0.11 -21.81
C ALA A 230 1.61 0.39 -20.36
N LEU A 231 0.59 1.15 -19.96
CA LEU A 231 0.42 1.64 -18.58
C LEU A 231 0.22 0.49 -17.57
N SER A 232 -0.46 -0.60 -17.97
CA SER A 232 -0.58 -1.79 -17.11
C SER A 232 0.78 -2.45 -16.87
N ARG A 233 1.63 -2.58 -17.91
CA ARG A 233 3.01 -3.10 -17.75
C ARG A 233 3.84 -2.18 -16.86
N TYR A 234 3.85 -0.88 -17.16
CA TYR A 234 4.50 0.13 -16.34
C TYR A 234 4.08 0.00 -14.88
N GLY A 235 2.78 -0.02 -14.59
CA GLY A 235 2.24 -0.06 -13.24
C GLY A 235 2.55 -1.36 -12.49
N LEU A 236 2.58 -2.50 -13.19
CA LEU A 236 2.96 -3.79 -12.60
C LEU A 236 4.45 -3.83 -12.27
N ASP A 237 5.32 -3.48 -13.22
CA ASP A 237 6.77 -3.54 -13.03
C ASP A 237 7.20 -2.56 -11.93
N LEU A 238 6.72 -1.31 -11.98
CA LEU A 238 7.01 -0.32 -10.95
C LEU A 238 6.42 -0.71 -9.59
N GLY A 239 5.22 -1.30 -9.57
CA GLY A 239 4.59 -1.76 -8.33
C GLY A 239 5.34 -2.91 -7.66
N HIS A 240 5.92 -3.82 -8.45
CA HIS A 240 6.82 -4.86 -7.94
C HIS A 240 8.10 -4.25 -7.37
N ALA A 241 8.77 -3.36 -8.12
CA ALA A 241 9.98 -2.67 -7.66
C ALA A 241 9.74 -1.89 -6.36
N PHE A 242 8.60 -1.20 -6.28
CA PHE A 242 8.17 -0.48 -5.10
C PHE A 242 8.05 -1.38 -3.87
N GLN A 243 7.40 -2.55 -4.01
CA GLN A 243 7.21 -3.47 -2.88
C GLN A 243 8.51 -4.15 -2.48
N LEU A 244 9.36 -4.55 -3.45
CA LEU A 244 10.69 -5.09 -3.14
C LEU A 244 11.54 -4.08 -2.35
N ARG A 245 11.46 -2.79 -2.67
CA ARG A 245 12.08 -1.72 -1.88
C ARG A 245 11.48 -1.62 -0.48
N ASP A 246 10.17 -1.71 -0.36
CA ASP A 246 9.46 -1.68 0.93
C ASP A 246 9.87 -2.88 1.81
N ASP A 247 10.00 -4.07 1.23
CA ASP A 247 10.46 -5.29 1.91
C ASP A 247 11.92 -5.16 2.42
N LEU A 248 12.81 -4.50 1.66
CA LEU A 248 14.16 -4.17 2.13
C LEU A 248 14.11 -3.18 3.31
N LEU A 249 13.26 -2.16 3.22
CA LEU A 249 13.08 -1.17 4.29
C LEU A 249 12.44 -1.78 5.55
N GLY A 250 11.52 -2.74 5.40
CA GLY A 250 10.93 -3.49 6.51
C GLY A 250 11.94 -4.29 7.34
N VAL A 251 13.05 -4.69 6.70
CA VAL A 251 14.15 -5.40 7.37
C VAL A 251 15.27 -4.44 7.81
N PHE A 252 15.70 -3.52 6.96
CA PHE A 252 16.92 -2.71 7.15
C PHE A 252 16.65 -1.23 7.41
N GLY A 253 15.41 -0.76 7.25
CA GLY A 253 15.07 0.65 7.37
C GLY A 253 15.26 1.20 8.78
N ASP A 254 15.52 2.51 8.86
CA ASP A 254 15.58 3.24 10.11
C ASP A 254 14.16 3.44 10.66
N PRO A 255 13.87 3.05 11.92
CA PRO A 255 12.57 3.28 12.55
C PRO A 255 12.08 4.72 12.51
N ALA A 256 13.01 5.70 12.59
CA ALA A 256 12.67 7.12 12.49
C ALA A 256 12.09 7.50 11.12
N SER A 257 12.47 6.76 10.07
CA SER A 257 12.04 6.99 8.70
C SER A 257 10.85 6.12 8.29
N THR A 258 10.81 4.85 8.76
CA THR A 258 9.76 3.90 8.39
C THR A 258 8.51 4.02 9.25
N GLY A 259 8.64 4.56 10.48
CA GLY A 259 7.56 4.66 11.45
C GLY A 259 7.13 3.30 12.04
N LYS A 260 7.95 2.25 11.84
CA LYS A 260 7.79 0.90 12.43
C LYS A 260 9.09 0.49 13.13
N PRO A 261 9.03 -0.44 14.12
CA PRO A 261 10.22 -1.01 14.72
C PRO A 261 11.13 -1.66 13.66
N ALA A 262 12.44 -1.56 13.87
CA ALA A 262 13.40 -2.17 12.96
C ALA A 262 13.24 -3.70 12.94
N GLY A 263 13.14 -4.30 11.74
CA GLY A 263 12.96 -5.74 11.58
C GLY A 263 11.55 -6.26 11.90
N ASP A 264 10.55 -5.40 11.84
CA ASP A 264 9.14 -5.75 12.09
C ASP A 264 8.66 -6.88 11.15
N ASP A 265 9.02 -6.81 9.87
CA ASP A 265 8.70 -7.86 8.90
C ASP A 265 9.30 -9.24 9.26
N LEU A 266 10.42 -9.27 10.00
CA LEU A 266 11.02 -10.51 10.50
C LEU A 266 10.20 -11.08 11.67
N ARG A 267 9.69 -10.22 12.57
CA ARG A 267 8.83 -10.61 13.70
C ARG A 267 7.45 -11.07 13.21
N GLU A 268 6.88 -10.36 12.23
CA GLU A 268 5.62 -10.73 11.56
C GLU A 268 5.75 -12.02 10.73
N GLY A 269 6.97 -12.43 10.40
CA GLY A 269 7.23 -13.66 9.65
C GLY A 269 6.89 -13.57 8.16
N LYS A 270 6.98 -12.38 7.57
CA LYS A 270 6.64 -12.15 6.15
C LYS A 270 7.48 -13.00 5.20
N ARG A 271 6.80 -13.70 4.33
CA ARG A 271 7.40 -14.58 3.31
C ARG A 271 7.70 -13.80 2.03
N THR A 272 8.76 -12.98 2.06
CA THR A 272 9.13 -12.06 0.98
C THR A 272 10.09 -12.69 -0.03
N VAL A 273 10.30 -12.01 -1.16
CA VAL A 273 11.33 -12.34 -2.14
C VAL A 273 12.73 -12.31 -1.50
N LEU A 274 12.98 -11.36 -0.59
CA LEU A 274 14.22 -11.25 0.17
C LEU A 274 14.49 -12.53 0.97
N ILE A 275 13.50 -13.04 1.69
CA ILE A 275 13.62 -14.29 2.46
C ILE A 275 13.80 -15.51 1.55
N ALA A 276 13.12 -15.55 0.38
CA ALA A 276 13.31 -16.62 -0.59
C ALA A 276 14.75 -16.69 -1.13
N HIS A 277 15.33 -15.54 -1.47
CA HIS A 277 16.74 -15.46 -1.87
C HIS A 277 17.69 -15.80 -0.72
N THR A 278 17.40 -15.36 0.50
CA THR A 278 18.19 -15.71 1.68
C THR A 278 18.28 -17.23 1.88
N LEU A 279 17.14 -17.91 1.86
CA LEU A 279 17.07 -19.37 2.00
C LEU A 279 17.77 -20.12 0.86
N ALA A 280 17.90 -19.51 -0.32
CA ALA A 280 18.60 -20.09 -1.45
C ALA A 280 20.13 -19.90 -1.36
N GLY A 281 20.59 -18.74 -0.84
CA GLY A 281 21.99 -18.36 -0.83
C GLY A 281 22.76 -18.69 0.47
N THR A 282 22.04 -19.10 1.54
CA THR A 282 22.65 -19.38 2.85
C THR A 282 23.03 -20.86 3.01
N ASP A 283 23.96 -21.15 3.93
CA ASP A 283 24.32 -22.52 4.36
C ASP A 283 23.22 -23.13 5.27
N GLU A 284 23.47 -24.37 5.73
CA GLU A 284 22.53 -25.10 6.60
C GLU A 284 22.26 -24.37 7.93
N ARG A 285 23.30 -23.79 8.52
CA ARG A 285 23.17 -23.02 9.77
C ARG A 285 22.35 -21.75 9.60
N GLY A 286 22.62 -21.00 8.53
CA GLY A 286 21.85 -19.79 8.21
C GLY A 286 20.38 -20.11 7.92
N ARG A 287 20.13 -21.24 7.23
CA ARG A 287 18.75 -21.70 6.99
C ARG A 287 18.01 -22.03 8.28
N GLU A 288 18.66 -22.75 9.21
CA GLU A 288 18.08 -23.04 10.53
C GLU A 288 17.78 -21.77 11.32
N LEU A 289 18.68 -20.77 11.30
CA LEU A 289 18.44 -19.47 11.96
C LEU A 289 17.22 -18.74 11.36
N VAL A 290 17.09 -18.71 10.04
CA VAL A 290 15.93 -18.07 9.39
C VAL A 290 14.63 -18.84 9.69
N GLU A 291 14.63 -20.18 9.58
CA GLU A 291 13.44 -21.00 9.80
C GLU A 291 12.96 -20.96 11.25
N THR A 292 13.86 -20.79 12.21
CA THR A 292 13.53 -20.74 13.66
C THR A 292 13.28 -19.32 14.16
N GLY A 293 13.87 -18.30 13.53
CA GLY A 293 13.78 -16.90 13.97
C GLY A 293 12.63 -16.13 13.31
N LEU A 294 12.28 -16.46 12.07
CA LEU A 294 11.26 -15.73 11.30
C LEU A 294 9.85 -16.02 11.85
N GLY A 295 9.08 -14.96 12.12
CA GLY A 295 7.71 -15.07 12.63
C GLY A 295 7.63 -15.27 14.13
N ARG A 296 8.67 -14.88 14.86
CA ARG A 296 8.67 -14.87 16.32
C ARG A 296 8.36 -13.47 16.83
N PRO A 297 7.18 -13.23 17.45
CA PRO A 297 6.84 -11.91 18.00
C PRO A 297 7.77 -11.46 19.13
N ASP A 298 8.40 -12.42 19.82
CA ASP A 298 9.36 -12.21 20.91
C ASP A 298 10.82 -12.08 20.44
N LEU A 299 11.08 -11.97 19.11
CA LEU A 299 12.42 -11.79 18.57
C LEU A 299 13.00 -10.44 19.02
N ASP A 300 14.06 -10.51 19.84
CA ASP A 300 14.76 -9.33 20.35
C ASP A 300 15.67 -8.67 19.29
N GLU A 301 16.30 -7.56 19.66
CA GLU A 301 17.19 -6.82 18.74
C GLU A 301 18.41 -7.64 18.33
N ASP A 302 18.95 -8.49 19.20
CA ASP A 302 20.09 -9.36 18.88
C ASP A 302 19.68 -10.45 17.88
N GLY A 303 18.48 -10.99 18.03
CA GLY A 303 17.89 -11.93 17.07
C GLY A 303 17.65 -11.28 15.70
N VAL A 304 17.11 -10.07 15.68
CA VAL A 304 16.96 -9.28 14.43
C VAL A 304 18.31 -9.02 13.78
N ALA A 305 19.33 -8.62 14.56
CA ALA A 305 20.68 -8.38 14.04
C ALA A 305 21.28 -9.66 13.43
N THR A 306 21.12 -10.80 14.12
CA THR A 306 21.57 -12.10 13.61
C THR A 306 20.93 -12.48 12.27
N LEU A 307 19.60 -12.30 12.14
CA LEU A 307 18.92 -12.58 10.89
C LEU A 307 19.35 -11.63 9.77
N ARG A 308 19.58 -10.35 10.06
CA ARG A 308 20.14 -9.38 9.09
C ARG A 308 21.50 -9.79 8.57
N GLU A 309 22.40 -10.25 9.45
CA GLU A 309 23.71 -10.76 9.06
C GLU A 309 23.60 -11.95 8.09
N VAL A 310 22.69 -12.91 8.38
CA VAL A 310 22.43 -14.05 7.48
C VAL A 310 21.88 -13.58 6.14
N ILE A 311 20.93 -12.63 6.13
CA ILE A 311 20.35 -12.08 4.90
C ILE A 311 21.45 -11.40 4.05
N VAL A 312 22.29 -10.57 4.64
CA VAL A 312 23.38 -9.89 3.93
C VAL A 312 24.40 -10.91 3.41
N ALA A 313 24.84 -11.85 4.25
CA ALA A 313 25.84 -12.86 3.88
C ALA A 313 25.38 -13.80 2.75
N SER A 314 24.06 -14.00 2.60
CA SER A 314 23.48 -14.84 1.55
C SER A 314 23.52 -14.21 0.15
N GLY A 315 23.80 -12.90 0.03
CA GLY A 315 23.70 -12.14 -1.22
C GLY A 315 22.26 -11.79 -1.64
N ALA A 316 21.28 -12.02 -0.78
CA ALA A 316 19.88 -11.77 -1.08
C ALA A 316 19.57 -10.28 -1.31
N VAL A 317 20.26 -9.38 -0.58
CA VAL A 317 20.11 -7.93 -0.75
C VAL A 317 20.52 -7.51 -2.17
N ASP A 318 21.66 -7.95 -2.64
CA ASP A 318 22.17 -7.62 -3.99
C ASP A 318 21.25 -8.19 -5.08
N ALA A 319 20.69 -9.39 -4.87
CA ALA A 319 19.74 -10.00 -5.80
C ALA A 319 18.44 -9.18 -5.91
N VAL A 320 17.90 -8.72 -4.79
CA VAL A 320 16.68 -7.88 -4.75
C VAL A 320 16.95 -6.50 -5.34
N GLU A 321 18.09 -5.87 -5.04
CA GLU A 321 18.46 -4.58 -5.64
C GLU A 321 18.61 -4.68 -7.18
N ALA A 322 19.19 -5.76 -7.68
CA ALA A 322 19.27 -6.00 -9.13
C ALA A 322 17.87 -6.19 -9.75
N GLU A 323 16.96 -6.90 -9.08
CA GLU A 323 15.58 -7.06 -9.53
C GLU A 323 14.82 -5.72 -9.54
N ILE A 324 15.00 -4.87 -8.52
CA ILE A 324 14.41 -3.50 -8.48
C ILE A 324 14.89 -2.69 -9.69
N ALA A 325 16.19 -2.68 -9.97
CA ALA A 325 16.76 -1.94 -11.11
C ALA A 325 16.18 -2.43 -12.44
N GLN A 326 16.11 -3.74 -12.65
CA GLN A 326 15.54 -4.35 -13.87
C GLN A 326 14.07 -3.98 -14.05
N LEU A 327 13.28 -4.01 -12.99
CA LEU A 327 11.86 -3.65 -13.01
C LEU A 327 11.67 -2.16 -13.29
N ALA A 328 12.51 -1.29 -12.73
CA ALA A 328 12.48 0.15 -13.01
C ALA A 328 12.76 0.44 -14.50
N ASP A 329 13.76 -0.24 -15.09
CA ASP A 329 14.07 -0.10 -16.52
C ASP A 329 12.94 -0.66 -17.41
N ALA A 330 12.32 -1.77 -17.03
CA ALA A 330 11.17 -2.34 -17.73
C ALA A 330 9.95 -1.38 -17.68
N ALA A 331 9.68 -0.76 -16.53
CA ALA A 331 8.65 0.25 -16.39
C ALA A 331 8.90 1.46 -17.31
N ARG A 332 10.14 1.98 -17.36
CA ARG A 332 10.53 3.05 -18.29
C ARG A 332 10.32 2.67 -19.75
N LEU A 333 10.68 1.46 -20.11
CA LEU A 333 10.48 0.96 -21.49
C LEU A 333 9.00 0.86 -21.84
N ALA A 334 8.17 0.36 -20.92
CA ALA A 334 6.72 0.29 -21.10
C ALA A 334 6.12 1.69 -21.28
N LEU A 335 6.51 2.66 -20.46
CA LEU A 335 6.03 4.04 -20.56
C LEU A 335 6.42 4.68 -21.90
N LYS A 336 7.64 4.46 -22.40
CA LYS A 336 8.11 4.95 -23.70
C LYS A 336 7.37 4.32 -24.90
N SER A 337 6.66 3.22 -24.71
CA SER A 337 5.86 2.58 -25.77
C SER A 337 4.47 3.21 -25.95
N THR A 338 4.07 4.14 -25.07
CA THR A 338 2.83 4.89 -25.22
C THR A 338 2.94 5.90 -26.36
N SER A 339 1.85 6.11 -27.10
CA SER A 339 1.87 6.97 -28.28
C SER A 339 0.67 7.95 -28.37
N GLY A 340 -0.39 7.68 -27.60
CA GLY A 340 -1.60 8.51 -27.58
C GLY A 340 -1.75 9.34 -26.30
N LEU A 341 -0.73 9.36 -25.44
CA LEU A 341 -0.76 10.07 -24.16
C LEU A 341 -0.08 11.45 -24.24
N GLU A 342 -0.51 12.38 -23.39
CA GLU A 342 0.08 13.70 -23.27
C GLU A 342 1.48 13.63 -22.64
N ALA A 343 2.46 14.33 -23.26
CA ALA A 343 3.88 14.22 -22.87
C ALA A 343 4.16 14.70 -21.43
N ALA A 344 3.64 15.86 -21.03
CA ALA A 344 3.96 16.42 -19.71
C ALA A 344 3.51 15.54 -18.53
N PRO A 345 2.31 14.91 -18.49
CA PRO A 345 1.97 13.91 -17.50
C PRO A 345 2.82 12.64 -17.58
N VAL A 346 3.23 12.21 -18.78
CA VAL A 346 4.11 11.06 -18.97
C VAL A 346 5.50 11.33 -18.37
N ASP A 347 6.03 12.54 -18.50
CA ASP A 347 7.30 12.94 -17.87
C ASP A 347 7.21 12.81 -16.33
N VAL A 348 6.10 13.22 -15.73
CA VAL A 348 5.89 13.03 -14.27
C VAL A 348 5.81 11.54 -13.89
N LEU A 349 5.17 10.71 -14.72
CA LEU A 349 5.14 9.26 -14.49
C LEU A 349 6.55 8.65 -14.58
N ASP A 350 7.44 9.15 -15.45
CA ASP A 350 8.84 8.73 -15.51
C ASP A 350 9.61 9.12 -14.25
N GLU A 351 9.45 10.36 -13.75
CA GLU A 351 10.05 10.81 -12.49
C GLU A 351 9.56 9.99 -11.27
N LEU A 352 8.30 9.54 -11.28
CA LEU A 352 7.75 8.69 -10.23
C LEU A 352 8.43 7.30 -10.16
N ILE A 353 9.11 6.84 -11.21
CA ILE A 353 9.90 5.60 -11.17
C ILE A 353 11.03 5.77 -10.16
N ASP A 354 11.85 6.80 -10.33
CA ASP A 354 12.99 7.05 -9.44
C ASP A 354 12.53 7.34 -8.01
N PHE A 355 11.47 8.15 -7.87
CA PHE A 355 10.88 8.41 -6.55
C PHE A 355 10.42 7.14 -5.84
N SER A 356 9.86 6.18 -6.56
CA SER A 356 9.31 4.95 -5.98
C SER A 356 10.37 3.89 -5.66
N THR A 357 11.49 3.89 -6.39
CA THR A 357 12.54 2.86 -6.31
C THR A 357 13.79 3.29 -5.55
N ALA A 358 14.14 4.59 -5.55
CA ALA A 358 15.35 5.14 -4.92
C ALA A 358 15.18 5.45 -3.42
N ARG A 359 14.13 4.96 -2.75
CA ARG A 359 13.89 5.23 -1.32
C ARG A 359 15.02 4.66 -0.47
N SER A 360 15.62 5.54 0.34
CA SER A 360 16.51 5.18 1.45
C SER A 360 15.80 5.35 2.81
N SER A 361 14.57 5.85 2.77
CA SER A 361 13.78 6.13 3.98
C SER A 361 12.28 6.22 3.64
#